data_b29bce5ca6791b5051980f38bec9d11b
#
_entry.id   b29bce5ca6791b5051980f38bec9d11b
#
_cell.length_a   1.000
_cell.length_b   1.000
_cell.length_c   1.000
_cell.angle_alpha   90.00
_cell.angle_beta   90.00
_cell.angle_gamma   90.00
#
_symmetry.space_group_name_H-M   'P 1'
#
loop_
_entity.id
_entity.type
_entity.pdbx_description
1 polymer ?
#
loop_
_entity_poly.entity_id
_entity_poly.type
_entity_poly.pdbx_seq_one_letter_code
_entity_poly.pdbx_strand_id
1 'polypeptide(L)'
;MEVEGCRRGSRMRTKLIATMLCATALLTAWGSAVRAQPATGGAADLVLSAIGLLGTPYRYGGDQPSSGFDCSGLVRYVASSVLGVQLPRQAEAISRVGVEVEAQRLQPGDLVFFNTLGRPFSHVGVYLGDGQFVHAPARQGQVRIEQMSLPYWRSRFNGGRRLDVLLDWQTAPSATEATGSLPMEVDPLFSTIKP
;
A
#
# COMPACT_ATOMS: atom_id res chain seq x y z
N MET A 1 -42.91 -34.67 79.54
CA MET A 1 -43.08 -33.36 79.00
C MET A 1 -42.39 -33.37 77.67
N GLU A 2 -43.10 -33.78 76.74
CA GLU A 2 -43.69 -33.23 75.53
C GLU A 2 -43.04 -31.97 75.06
N VAL A 3 -42.57 -31.94 73.85
CA VAL A 3 -42.94 -30.97 72.81
C VAL A 3 -42.68 -31.53 71.41
N GLU A 4 -43.80 -31.65 70.71
CA GLU A 4 -43.97 -31.68 69.26
C GLU A 4 -43.06 -30.70 68.53
N GLY A 5 -42.48 -30.93 67.41
CA GLY A 5 -43.15 -31.08 66.09
C GLY A 5 -42.93 -29.81 65.32
N CYS A 6 -42.24 -29.81 64.29
CA CYS A 6 -42.66 -29.08 63.08
C CYS A 6 -41.83 -29.52 61.86
N ARG A 7 -42.41 -30.34 61.03
CA ARG A 7 -42.05 -30.54 59.65
C ARG A 7 -42.51 -29.35 58.82
N ARG A 8 -41.61 -28.53 58.36
CA ARG A 8 -41.86 -27.63 57.24
C ARG A 8 -40.57 -27.24 56.55
N GLY A 9 -40.36 -27.62 55.32
CA GLY A 9 -39.26 -27.05 54.55
C GLY A 9 -38.72 -27.88 53.41
N SER A 10 -39.54 -28.58 52.66
CA SER A 10 -39.08 -29.31 51.51
C SER A 10 -39.66 -28.86 50.13
N ARG A 11 -40.01 -27.57 50.01
CA ARG A 11 -40.59 -27.07 48.73
C ARG A 11 -39.86 -25.85 48.14
N MET A 12 -38.67 -25.47 48.64
CA MET A 12 -38.00 -24.25 48.22
C MET A 12 -36.65 -24.52 47.49
N ARG A 13 -36.30 -25.80 47.24
CA ARG A 13 -35.04 -26.13 46.56
C ARG A 13 -35.20 -26.44 45.06
N THR A 14 -36.39 -26.59 44.55
CA THR A 14 -36.63 -26.97 43.14
C THR A 14 -36.84 -25.80 42.19
N LYS A 15 -37.00 -24.57 42.70
CA LYS A 15 -37.24 -23.37 41.83
C LYS A 15 -35.99 -22.55 41.55
N LEU A 16 -34.86 -22.80 42.23
CA LEU A 16 -33.58 -22.07 42.04
C LEU A 16 -32.65 -22.72 41.02
N ILE A 17 -32.92 -23.96 40.58
CA ILE A 17 -32.07 -24.65 39.61
C ILE A 17 -32.50 -24.38 38.15
N ALA A 18 -33.78 -24.00 37.94
CA ALA A 18 -34.29 -23.76 36.59
C ALA A 18 -33.94 -22.37 36.02
N THR A 19 -33.51 -21.40 36.86
CA THR A 19 -33.17 -20.04 36.41
C THR A 19 -31.67 -19.83 36.12
N MET A 20 -30.81 -20.78 36.49
CA MET A 20 -29.35 -20.68 36.26
C MET A 20 -28.88 -21.30 34.95
N LEU A 21 -29.72 -22.07 34.25
CA LEU A 21 -29.36 -22.74 32.99
C LEU A 21 -29.68 -21.91 31.74
N CYS A 22 -30.37 -20.76 31.88
CA CYS A 22 -30.70 -19.92 30.73
C CYS A 22 -29.72 -18.73 30.53
N ALA A 23 -28.79 -18.49 31.45
CA ALA A 23 -27.89 -17.34 31.40
C ALA A 23 -26.49 -17.65 30.76
N THR A 24 -26.20 -18.92 30.44
CA THR A 24 -24.89 -19.29 29.88
C THR A 24 -24.87 -19.45 28.36
N ALA A 25 -26.01 -19.28 27.66
CA ALA A 25 -26.11 -19.49 26.22
C ALA A 25 -25.94 -18.20 25.38
N LEU A 26 -25.67 -17.04 26.00
CA LEU A 26 -25.58 -15.74 25.27
C LEU A 26 -24.17 -15.14 25.18
N LEU A 27 -23.13 -15.85 25.61
CA LEU A 27 -21.75 -15.32 25.65
C LEU A 27 -20.80 -15.85 24.55
N THR A 28 -21.31 -16.56 23.53
CA THR A 28 -20.44 -17.16 22.49
C THR A 28 -20.55 -16.54 21.10
N ALA A 29 -21.12 -15.36 20.93
CA ALA A 29 -21.36 -14.75 19.59
C ALA A 29 -20.59 -13.44 19.33
N TRP A 30 -19.59 -13.08 20.14
CA TRP A 30 -18.70 -11.98 19.78
C TRP A 30 -17.31 -12.51 19.41
N GLY A 31 -17.30 -13.39 18.43
CA GLY A 31 -16.12 -13.56 17.59
C GLY A 31 -15.97 -12.27 16.78
N SER A 32 -15.20 -11.32 17.33
CA SER A 32 -14.75 -10.15 16.56
C SER A 32 -13.98 -10.67 15.36
N ALA A 33 -14.64 -10.78 14.20
CA ALA A 33 -13.97 -10.85 12.94
C ALA A 33 -13.11 -9.58 12.89
N VAL A 34 -11.81 -9.70 13.17
CA VAL A 34 -10.83 -8.68 12.84
C VAL A 34 -10.88 -8.56 11.33
N ARG A 35 -11.78 -7.70 10.88
CA ARG A 35 -11.83 -7.29 9.49
C ARG A 35 -10.52 -6.55 9.28
N ALA A 36 -9.61 -7.16 8.53
CA ALA A 36 -8.45 -6.46 8.02
C ALA A 36 -9.00 -5.24 7.28
N GLN A 37 -8.87 -4.06 7.89
CA GLN A 37 -9.22 -2.82 7.23
C GLN A 37 -8.25 -2.70 6.05
N PRO A 38 -8.74 -2.45 4.83
CA PRO A 38 -7.84 -2.09 3.75
C PRO A 38 -6.99 -0.92 4.26
N ALA A 39 -5.69 -0.99 4.04
CA ALA A 39 -4.77 0.09 4.39
C ALA A 39 -5.23 1.35 3.62
N THR A 40 -6.01 2.19 4.27
CA THR A 40 -6.41 3.52 3.77
C THR A 40 -5.28 4.49 4.08
N GLY A 41 -4.06 4.11 3.70
CA GLY A 41 -2.89 4.95 3.86
C GLY A 41 -2.97 6.12 2.87
N GLY A 42 -2.92 7.34 3.38
CA GLY A 42 -2.87 8.56 2.58
C GLY A 42 -1.44 9.04 2.33
N ALA A 43 -1.32 10.19 1.68
CA ALA A 43 -0.04 10.84 1.43
C ALA A 43 0.79 11.09 2.70
N ALA A 44 0.12 11.40 3.83
CA ALA A 44 0.78 11.58 5.12
C ALA A 44 1.43 10.28 5.63
N ASP A 45 0.78 9.14 5.43
CA ASP A 45 1.31 7.84 5.86
C ASP A 45 2.50 7.42 4.98
N LEU A 46 2.51 7.78 3.68
CA LEU A 46 3.69 7.60 2.82
C LEU A 46 4.90 8.37 3.37
N VAL A 47 4.69 9.63 3.73
CA VAL A 47 5.73 10.48 4.32
C VAL A 47 6.25 9.90 5.64
N LEU A 48 5.36 9.53 6.56
CA LEU A 48 5.72 8.96 7.86
C LEU A 48 6.47 7.64 7.71
N SER A 49 5.99 6.76 6.83
CA SER A 49 6.67 5.49 6.54
C SER A 49 8.07 5.72 5.97
N ALA A 50 8.23 6.65 5.04
CA ALA A 50 9.54 6.98 4.46
C ALA A 50 10.51 7.58 5.49
N ILE A 51 10.03 8.46 6.38
CA ILE A 51 10.82 9.04 7.48
C ILE A 51 11.24 7.95 8.47
N GLY A 52 10.37 6.99 8.77
CA GLY A 52 10.68 5.86 9.65
C GLY A 52 11.83 4.97 9.16
N LEU A 53 12.25 5.10 7.91
CA LEU A 53 13.34 4.35 7.30
C LEU A 53 14.66 5.12 7.23
N LEU A 54 14.73 6.35 7.78
CA LEU A 54 15.96 7.14 7.81
C LEU A 54 17.10 6.36 8.49
N GLY A 55 18.29 6.47 7.94
CA GLY A 55 19.48 5.76 8.43
C GLY A 55 19.61 4.33 7.93
N THR A 56 18.58 3.75 7.28
CA THR A 56 18.70 2.41 6.67
C THR A 56 19.79 2.41 5.60
N PRO A 57 20.72 1.43 5.62
CA PRO A 57 21.83 1.38 4.67
C PRO A 57 21.38 1.33 3.21
N TYR A 58 22.14 1.99 2.34
CA TYR A 58 21.96 1.78 0.90
C TYR A 58 22.48 0.40 0.49
N ARG A 59 21.71 -0.30 -0.32
CA ARG A 59 22.14 -1.53 -0.98
C ARG A 59 21.61 -1.56 -2.42
N TYR A 60 22.47 -1.73 -3.37
CA TYR A 60 22.06 -1.92 -4.76
C TYR A 60 21.17 -3.16 -4.89
N GLY A 61 19.98 -3.00 -5.46
CA GLY A 61 18.98 -4.07 -5.54
C GLY A 61 18.22 -4.33 -4.25
N GLY A 62 18.50 -3.62 -3.16
CA GLY A 62 17.83 -3.78 -1.87
C GLY A 62 16.42 -3.20 -1.87
N ASP A 63 15.50 -3.87 -1.17
CA ASP A 63 14.09 -3.52 -1.07
C ASP A 63 13.47 -3.85 0.31
N GLN A 64 14.30 -4.11 1.32
CA GLN A 64 13.87 -4.45 2.68
C GLN A 64 14.65 -3.67 3.73
N PRO A 65 14.01 -3.26 4.87
CA PRO A 65 14.68 -2.57 5.95
C PRO A 65 15.88 -3.34 6.53
N SER A 66 15.76 -4.66 6.61
CA SER A 66 16.79 -5.53 7.20
C SER A 66 18.01 -5.70 6.32
N SER A 67 17.89 -5.53 5.01
CA SER A 67 18.96 -5.71 4.04
C SER A 67 19.48 -4.41 3.44
N GLY A 68 18.75 -3.32 3.59
CA GLY A 68 19.01 -2.04 2.96
C GLY A 68 18.18 -1.78 1.70
N PHE A 69 18.22 -0.55 1.22
CA PHE A 69 17.43 -0.09 0.07
C PHE A 69 18.29 0.51 -1.03
N ASP A 70 17.91 0.31 -2.29
CA ASP A 70 18.21 1.29 -3.32
C ASP A 70 17.06 2.32 -3.46
N CYS A 71 17.19 3.32 -4.32
CA CYS A 71 16.22 4.41 -4.44
C CYS A 71 14.81 3.91 -4.81
N SER A 72 14.69 3.00 -5.75
CA SER A 72 13.41 2.43 -6.18
C SER A 72 12.88 1.38 -5.19
N GLY A 73 13.74 0.64 -4.53
CA GLY A 73 13.37 -0.32 -3.48
C GLY A 73 12.73 0.36 -2.28
N LEU A 74 13.29 1.49 -1.83
CA LEU A 74 12.69 2.32 -0.78
C LEU A 74 11.26 2.74 -1.14
N VAL A 75 11.07 3.33 -2.32
CA VAL A 75 9.76 3.81 -2.78
C VAL A 75 8.76 2.67 -2.93
N ARG A 76 9.17 1.54 -3.49
CA ARG A 76 8.34 0.34 -3.61
C ARG A 76 7.90 -0.20 -2.26
N TYR A 77 8.82 -0.28 -1.31
CA TYR A 77 8.52 -0.74 0.04
C TYR A 77 7.48 0.16 0.72
N VAL A 78 7.69 1.48 0.67
CA VAL A 78 6.77 2.46 1.25
C VAL A 78 5.38 2.38 0.58
N ALA A 79 5.32 2.38 -0.75
CA ALA A 79 4.05 2.29 -1.49
C ALA A 79 3.30 0.99 -1.20
N SER A 80 4.01 -0.14 -1.15
CA SER A 80 3.41 -1.44 -0.84
C SER A 80 2.89 -1.50 0.61
N SER A 81 3.66 -1.00 1.56
CA SER A 81 3.31 -1.05 2.99
C SER A 81 2.13 -0.14 3.34
N VAL A 82 2.02 1.02 2.69
CA VAL A 82 1.03 2.06 3.02
C VAL A 82 -0.21 1.97 2.13
N LEU A 83 -0.01 1.84 0.82
CA LEU A 83 -1.09 1.86 -0.17
C LEU A 83 -1.47 0.45 -0.68
N GLY A 84 -0.71 -0.58 -0.35
CA GLY A 84 -0.87 -1.92 -0.94
C GLY A 84 -0.49 -1.99 -2.42
N VAL A 85 0.14 -0.96 -2.97
CA VAL A 85 0.46 -0.84 -4.40
C VAL A 85 1.80 -1.47 -4.72
N GLN A 86 1.83 -2.37 -5.71
CA GLN A 86 3.05 -2.99 -6.22
C GLN A 86 3.61 -2.17 -7.39
N LEU A 87 4.63 -1.36 -7.10
CA LEU A 87 5.31 -0.56 -8.13
C LEU A 87 6.36 -1.38 -8.90
N PRO A 88 6.66 -1.02 -10.16
CA PRO A 88 7.74 -1.62 -10.95
C PRO A 88 9.10 -1.51 -10.24
N ARG A 89 10.06 -2.41 -10.61
CA ARG A 89 11.36 -2.45 -9.93
C ARG A 89 12.26 -1.25 -10.22
N GLN A 90 12.20 -0.66 -11.41
CA GLN A 90 13.10 0.40 -11.85
C GLN A 90 12.46 1.78 -11.69
N ALA A 91 13.24 2.78 -11.27
CA ALA A 91 12.78 4.15 -11.10
C ALA A 91 12.16 4.73 -12.39
N GLU A 92 12.75 4.44 -13.56
CA GLU A 92 12.21 4.84 -14.86
C GLU A 92 10.81 4.24 -15.13
N ALA A 93 10.59 2.98 -14.77
CA ALA A 93 9.27 2.35 -14.93
C ALA A 93 8.25 2.92 -13.91
N ILE A 94 8.70 3.23 -12.67
CA ILE A 94 7.87 3.91 -11.66
C ILE A 94 7.44 5.30 -12.16
N SER A 95 8.29 6.03 -12.90
CA SER A 95 7.95 7.37 -13.41
C SER A 95 6.78 7.39 -14.41
N ARG A 96 6.34 6.23 -14.87
CA ARG A 96 5.17 6.07 -15.76
C ARG A 96 3.88 5.70 -14.99
N VAL A 97 3.97 5.57 -13.66
CA VAL A 97 2.86 5.16 -12.80
C VAL A 97 2.33 6.40 -12.06
N GLY A 98 1.01 6.51 -11.95
CA GLY A 98 0.35 7.63 -11.31
C GLY A 98 0.18 8.86 -12.21
N VAL A 99 -0.28 9.95 -11.59
CA VAL A 99 -0.53 11.22 -12.27
C VAL A 99 0.71 12.11 -12.25
N GLU A 100 1.02 12.71 -13.39
CA GLU A 100 2.13 13.65 -13.49
C GLU A 100 1.88 14.92 -12.66
N VAL A 101 2.91 15.34 -11.93
CA VAL A 101 2.86 16.53 -11.07
C VAL A 101 4.03 17.45 -11.41
N GLU A 102 3.72 18.69 -11.72
CA GLU A 102 4.70 19.75 -11.93
C GLU A 102 5.38 20.14 -10.60
N ALA A 103 6.61 20.69 -10.68
CA ALA A 103 7.38 21.07 -9.51
C ALA A 103 6.64 22.01 -8.53
N GLN A 104 5.85 22.98 -9.07
CA GLN A 104 5.10 23.97 -8.29
C GLN A 104 3.85 23.39 -7.62
N ARG A 105 3.42 22.19 -8.04
CA ARG A 105 2.22 21.51 -7.55
C ARG A 105 2.52 20.29 -6.69
N LEU A 106 3.79 20.06 -6.37
CA LEU A 106 4.22 18.97 -5.51
C LEU A 106 3.58 19.07 -4.12
N GLN A 107 3.10 17.94 -3.62
CA GLN A 107 2.53 17.78 -2.28
C GLN A 107 3.24 16.66 -1.54
N PRO A 108 3.29 16.70 -0.19
CA PRO A 108 3.85 15.60 0.59
C PRO A 108 3.26 14.25 0.17
N GLY A 109 4.12 13.24 -0.01
CA GLY A 109 3.75 11.91 -0.51
C GLY A 109 3.91 11.73 -2.02
N ASP A 110 4.09 12.80 -2.80
CA ASP A 110 4.43 12.67 -4.23
C ASP A 110 5.82 12.03 -4.41
N LEU A 111 5.98 11.28 -5.49
CA LEU A 111 7.28 10.78 -5.90
C LEU A 111 8.01 11.84 -6.73
N VAL A 112 9.28 12.05 -6.47
CA VAL A 112 10.15 12.99 -7.20
C VAL A 112 11.27 12.25 -7.90
N PHE A 113 11.51 12.60 -9.16
CA PHE A 113 12.45 11.90 -10.04
C PHE A 113 13.59 12.79 -10.49
N PHE A 114 14.76 12.17 -10.65
CA PHE A 114 15.99 12.89 -11.01
C PHE A 114 16.84 12.09 -12.00
N ASN A 115 17.66 12.82 -12.77
CA ASN A 115 18.72 12.26 -13.61
C ASN A 115 20.03 12.21 -12.85
N THR A 116 20.38 11.08 -12.26
CA THR A 116 21.66 10.90 -11.51
C THR A 116 22.67 10.03 -12.22
N LEU A 117 22.26 9.33 -13.29
CA LEU A 117 23.10 8.38 -14.05
C LEU A 117 23.25 8.77 -15.52
N GLY A 118 23.09 10.06 -15.87
CA GLY A 118 23.16 10.53 -17.26
C GLY A 118 21.92 10.15 -18.12
N ARG A 119 20.88 9.58 -17.51
CA ARG A 119 19.60 9.24 -18.15
C ARG A 119 18.42 9.70 -17.30
N PRO A 120 17.33 10.18 -17.92
CA PRO A 120 16.13 10.62 -17.21
C PRO A 120 15.56 9.54 -16.27
N PHE A 121 14.93 9.98 -15.20
CA PHE A 121 14.23 9.12 -14.24
C PHE A 121 15.08 8.00 -13.64
N SER A 122 16.41 8.19 -13.57
CA SER A 122 17.33 7.18 -13.03
C SER A 122 17.38 7.15 -11.50
N HIS A 123 16.72 8.09 -10.83
CA HIS A 123 16.64 8.17 -9.38
C HIS A 123 15.26 8.63 -8.93
N VAL A 124 14.80 8.17 -7.75
CA VAL A 124 13.49 8.49 -7.20
C VAL A 124 13.56 8.65 -5.69
N GLY A 125 12.69 9.52 -5.15
CA GLY A 125 12.47 9.71 -3.72
C GLY A 125 11.01 10.07 -3.44
N VAL A 126 10.67 10.22 -2.15
CA VAL A 126 9.35 10.65 -1.66
C VAL A 126 9.46 12.11 -1.21
N TYR A 127 8.62 12.98 -1.75
CA TYR A 127 8.56 14.38 -1.37
C TYR A 127 7.89 14.56 0.00
N LEU A 128 8.49 15.37 0.85
CA LEU A 128 8.05 15.59 2.23
C LEU A 128 7.31 16.92 2.43
N GLY A 129 7.39 17.83 1.46
CA GLY A 129 7.01 19.22 1.60
C GLY A 129 8.24 20.15 1.72
N ASP A 130 8.03 21.45 1.63
CA ASP A 130 9.04 22.51 1.81
C ASP A 130 10.35 22.29 1.02
N GLY A 131 10.22 21.71 -0.17
CA GLY A 131 11.35 21.39 -1.04
C GLY A 131 12.22 20.23 -0.56
N GLN A 132 11.80 19.48 0.45
CA GLN A 132 12.51 18.32 1.00
C GLN A 132 12.02 17.00 0.39
N PHE A 133 12.91 16.04 0.27
CA PHE A 133 12.56 14.68 -0.13
C PHE A 133 13.46 13.66 0.58
N VAL A 134 12.90 12.46 0.81
CA VAL A 134 13.64 11.32 1.35
C VAL A 134 13.99 10.36 0.23
N HIS A 135 15.22 9.84 0.25
CA HIS A 135 15.70 8.90 -0.77
C HIS A 135 16.82 8.00 -0.23
N ALA A 136 17.20 6.99 -1.00
CA ALA A 136 18.36 6.14 -0.74
C ALA A 136 19.46 6.42 -1.79
N PRO A 137 20.44 7.30 -1.50
CA PRO A 137 21.53 7.65 -2.42
C PRO A 137 22.66 6.63 -2.41
N ALA A 138 23.12 6.20 -3.60
CA ALA A 138 24.20 5.23 -3.73
C ALA A 138 25.55 5.68 -3.11
N ARG A 139 25.86 6.98 -3.17
CA ARG A 139 27.18 7.50 -2.78
C ARG A 139 27.36 7.75 -1.29
N GLN A 140 26.32 7.81 -0.49
CA GLN A 140 26.44 8.19 0.93
C GLN A 140 25.75 7.20 1.88
N GLY A 141 25.51 6.02 1.38
CA GLY A 141 25.37 4.82 2.16
C GLY A 141 24.10 4.62 2.97
N GLN A 142 23.15 5.57 3.06
CA GLN A 142 21.93 5.40 3.84
C GLN A 142 20.76 6.28 3.39
N VAL A 143 19.55 5.89 3.73
CA VAL A 143 18.31 6.66 3.53
C VAL A 143 18.40 7.98 4.30
N ARG A 144 18.14 9.10 3.61
CA ARG A 144 18.25 10.45 4.19
C ARG A 144 17.32 11.46 3.53
N ILE A 145 17.18 12.61 4.17
CA ILE A 145 16.46 13.77 3.63
C ILE A 145 17.44 14.69 2.95
N GLU A 146 17.07 15.23 1.78
CA GLU A 146 17.82 16.28 1.09
C GLU A 146 16.88 17.36 0.55
N GLN A 147 17.46 18.51 0.21
CA GLN A 147 16.76 19.67 -0.35
C GLN A 147 16.83 19.65 -1.88
N MET A 148 15.65 19.74 -2.53
CA MET A 148 15.54 19.85 -3.99
C MET A 148 16.17 21.13 -4.54
N SER A 149 16.27 22.20 -3.72
CA SER A 149 16.87 23.48 -4.07
C SER A 149 18.39 23.44 -4.23
N LEU A 150 19.06 22.40 -3.71
CA LEU A 150 20.50 22.23 -3.92
C LEU A 150 20.80 22.13 -5.41
N PRO A 151 21.87 22.83 -5.90
CA PRO A 151 22.21 22.88 -7.33
C PRO A 151 22.27 21.50 -7.99
N TYR A 152 22.77 20.50 -7.27
CA TYR A 152 22.83 19.11 -7.75
C TYR A 152 21.45 18.54 -8.09
N TRP A 153 20.47 18.69 -7.22
CA TRP A 153 19.10 18.16 -7.41
C TRP A 153 18.27 19.00 -8.35
N ARG A 154 18.35 20.33 -8.19
CA ARG A 154 17.61 21.28 -9.03
C ARG A 154 17.89 21.10 -10.53
N SER A 155 19.15 20.91 -10.90
CA SER A 155 19.55 20.70 -12.30
C SER A 155 19.20 19.33 -12.86
N ARG A 156 18.80 18.39 -12.02
CA ARG A 156 18.53 16.99 -12.37
C ARG A 156 17.08 16.57 -12.22
N PHE A 157 16.23 17.47 -11.76
CA PHE A 157 14.82 17.17 -11.57
C PHE A 157 14.12 16.87 -12.90
N ASN A 158 13.37 15.75 -12.96
CA ASN A 158 12.67 15.27 -14.16
C ASN A 158 11.14 15.30 -14.03
N GLY A 159 10.60 15.66 -12.88
CA GLY A 159 9.15 15.69 -12.63
C GLY A 159 8.72 14.90 -11.42
N GLY A 160 7.43 14.99 -11.10
CA GLY A 160 6.79 14.27 -10.00
C GLY A 160 5.72 13.29 -10.47
N ARG A 161 5.32 12.38 -9.57
CA ARG A 161 4.16 11.48 -9.74
C ARG A 161 3.40 11.36 -8.44
N ARG A 162 2.07 11.40 -8.52
CA ARG A 162 1.15 11.18 -7.40
C ARG A 162 0.52 9.81 -7.50
N LEU A 163 0.56 9.04 -6.41
CA LEU A 163 0.08 7.66 -6.37
C LEU A 163 -1.33 7.49 -5.78
N ASP A 164 -1.87 8.49 -5.14
CA ASP A 164 -3.16 8.47 -4.44
C ASP A 164 -4.36 8.12 -5.33
N VAL A 165 -4.21 8.28 -6.65
CA VAL A 165 -5.24 7.97 -7.66
C VAL A 165 -5.21 6.49 -8.09
N LEU A 166 -4.22 5.71 -7.63
CA LEU A 166 -4.04 4.31 -8.09
C LEU A 166 -4.95 3.31 -7.41
N LEU A 167 -5.76 3.73 -6.44
CA LEU A 167 -6.75 2.85 -5.82
C LEU A 167 -7.81 2.38 -6.83
N ASP A 168 -8.04 3.13 -7.91
CA ASP A 168 -8.97 2.76 -8.98
C ASP A 168 -8.39 1.79 -10.03
N TRP A 169 -7.07 1.76 -10.23
CA TRP A 169 -6.50 0.90 -11.28
C TRP A 169 -6.39 -0.57 -10.87
N GLN A 170 -6.36 -0.88 -9.57
CA GLN A 170 -6.38 -2.26 -9.08
C GLN A 170 -7.75 -2.94 -9.28
N THR A 171 -8.80 -2.13 -9.49
CA THR A 171 -10.15 -2.60 -9.82
C THR A 171 -10.40 -2.62 -11.34
N ALA A 172 -9.48 -2.08 -12.14
CA ALA A 172 -9.56 -2.21 -13.58
C ALA A 172 -9.32 -3.69 -13.98
N PRO A 173 -10.22 -4.30 -14.80
CA PRO A 173 -10.05 -5.68 -15.26
C PRO A 173 -8.68 -5.80 -15.93
N SER A 174 -7.91 -6.81 -15.51
CA SER A 174 -6.61 -7.09 -16.11
C SER A 174 -6.77 -7.24 -17.62
N ALA A 175 -5.90 -6.58 -18.40
CA ALA A 175 -5.91 -6.63 -19.87
C ALA A 175 -5.74 -8.05 -20.46
N THR A 176 -5.73 -9.08 -19.61
CA THR A 176 -5.67 -10.50 -19.98
C THR A 176 -7.05 -11.07 -20.33
N GLU A 177 -8.16 -10.38 -20.02
CA GLU A 177 -9.51 -10.85 -20.38
C GLU A 177 -10.07 -10.25 -21.67
N ALA A 178 -9.31 -9.39 -22.36
CA ALA A 178 -9.68 -8.85 -23.67
C ALA A 178 -9.33 -9.77 -24.86
N THR A 179 -9.07 -11.07 -24.60
CA THR A 179 -9.07 -12.07 -25.68
C THR A 179 -10.46 -12.68 -25.84
N GLY A 180 -11.46 -11.82 -25.87
CA GLY A 180 -12.76 -12.10 -26.43
C GLY A 180 -12.60 -12.16 -27.95
N SER A 181 -12.75 -13.37 -28.49
CA SER A 181 -12.82 -13.73 -29.90
C SER A 181 -13.36 -12.60 -30.78
N LEU A 182 -12.49 -12.00 -31.61
CA LEU A 182 -12.94 -11.29 -32.78
C LEU A 182 -13.62 -12.34 -33.68
N PRO A 183 -14.88 -12.15 -34.12
CA PRO A 183 -15.45 -12.95 -35.16
C PRO A 183 -14.62 -12.69 -36.41
N MET A 184 -13.92 -13.72 -36.89
CA MET A 184 -13.31 -13.74 -38.22
C MET A 184 -14.44 -13.78 -39.23
N GLU A 185 -14.95 -12.61 -39.57
CA GLU A 185 -15.77 -12.43 -40.75
C GLU A 185 -14.82 -12.50 -41.96
N VAL A 186 -14.72 -13.70 -42.52
CA VAL A 186 -14.01 -13.95 -43.78
C VAL A 186 -14.84 -13.36 -44.92
N ASP A 187 -14.38 -12.25 -45.47
CA ASP A 187 -14.92 -11.59 -46.64
C ASP A 187 -14.86 -12.56 -47.87
N PRO A 188 -16.00 -12.94 -48.50
CA PRO A 188 -16.03 -13.95 -49.53
C PRO A 188 -15.59 -13.43 -50.91
N LEU A 189 -14.89 -12.30 -51.02
CA LEU A 189 -14.54 -11.67 -52.31
C LEU A 189 -13.15 -12.01 -52.86
N PHE A 190 -12.42 -12.99 -52.30
CA PHE A 190 -11.11 -13.39 -52.82
C PHE A 190 -11.15 -14.75 -53.58
N SER A 191 -12.24 -15.05 -54.25
CA SER A 191 -12.35 -16.29 -55.05
C SER A 191 -12.67 -15.99 -56.53
N THR A 192 -11.84 -15.22 -57.23
CA THR A 192 -11.86 -15.24 -58.72
C THR A 192 -10.56 -14.65 -59.29
N ILE A 193 -9.50 -15.44 -59.28
CA ILE A 193 -8.45 -15.31 -60.31
C ILE A 193 -8.13 -16.70 -60.77
N LYS A 194 -8.63 -17.06 -61.93
CA LYS A 194 -8.33 -18.26 -62.73
C LYS A 194 -7.36 -17.89 -63.88
N PRO A 195 -6.50 -18.82 -64.32
CA PRO A 195 -5.26 -18.65 -65.02
C PRO A 195 -5.39 -18.02 -66.37
#